data_e9b6ffb644efc97c16b4fbf72a59eda3
#
_entry.id   e9b6ffb644efc97c16b4fbf72a59eda3
#
_cell.length_a   1.000
_cell.length_b   1.000
_cell.length_c   1.000
_cell.angle_alpha   90.00
_cell.angle_beta   90.00
_cell.angle_gamma   90.00
#
_symmetry.space_group_name_H-M   'P 1'
#
loop_
_entity.id
_entity.type
_entity.pdbx_description
1 polymer ?
#
loop_
_entity_poly.entity_id
_entity_poly.type
_entity_poly.pdbx_seq_one_letter_code
_entity_poly.pdbx_strand_id
1 'polypeptide(L)'
;YYENDKATAFGREYANGLSFVGILPVDEGDFTLEDLDIGGLLKSQPEYDEVQCKMPKLDFETTAILNDILSSLGLDNIFSSNADFSGIADKNVNVDTILQKTKLELDENGTKAAAVTAVIMECMSAVEEKEPVIKNVELTRPFAFLIYDRSNDEILFMGKVMTVS
;
A
#
# COMPACT_ATOMS: atom_id res chain seq x y z
N TYR A 1 -12.78 -4.22 2.16
CA TYR A 1 -12.47 -5.05 0.99
C TYR A 1 -12.61 -4.23 -0.28
N TYR A 2 -11.74 -4.48 -1.25
CA TYR A 2 -11.73 -3.87 -2.56
C TYR A 2 -11.54 -4.95 -3.62
N GLU A 3 -12.11 -4.77 -4.80
CA GLU A 3 -12.04 -5.74 -5.88
C GLU A 3 -12.21 -5.05 -7.24
N ASN A 4 -11.38 -5.43 -8.20
CA ASN A 4 -11.56 -5.14 -9.61
C ASN A 4 -11.17 -6.38 -10.44
N ASP A 5 -11.11 -6.27 -11.76
CA ASP A 5 -10.75 -7.37 -12.67
C ASP A 5 -9.26 -7.77 -12.60
N LYS A 6 -8.42 -6.99 -11.92
CA LYS A 6 -6.96 -7.18 -11.83
C LYS A 6 -6.48 -7.61 -10.46
N ALA A 7 -7.20 -7.24 -9.39
CA ALA A 7 -6.75 -7.49 -8.03
C ALA A 7 -7.91 -7.54 -7.03
N THR A 8 -7.66 -8.24 -5.92
CA THR A 8 -8.43 -8.11 -4.68
C THR A 8 -7.58 -7.46 -3.60
N ALA A 9 -8.19 -6.74 -2.68
CA ALA A 9 -7.45 -6.09 -1.62
C ALA A 9 -8.26 -5.99 -0.32
N PHE A 10 -7.55 -5.83 0.78
CA PHE A 10 -8.14 -5.44 2.06
C PHE A 10 -7.45 -4.20 2.60
N GLY A 11 -8.21 -3.32 3.23
CA GLY A 11 -7.72 -2.15 3.94
C GLY A 11 -7.81 -2.36 5.45
N ARG A 12 -6.79 -1.93 6.18
CA ARG A 12 -6.77 -1.89 7.64
C ARG A 12 -6.38 -0.51 8.12
N GLU A 13 -7.31 0.13 8.82
CA GLU A 13 -7.13 1.48 9.30
C GLU A 13 -6.27 1.51 10.57
N TYR A 14 -5.35 2.46 10.63
CA TYR A 14 -4.56 2.79 11.81
C TYR A 14 -5.26 3.85 12.66
N ALA A 15 -4.90 3.95 13.94
CA ALA A 15 -5.47 4.91 14.86
C ALA A 15 -5.27 6.40 14.47
N ASN A 16 -4.35 6.68 13.56
CA ASN A 16 -4.05 8.02 13.04
C ASN A 16 -4.78 8.37 11.72
N GLY A 17 -5.72 7.54 11.28
CA GLY A 17 -6.50 7.75 10.05
C GLY A 17 -5.83 7.28 8.76
N LEU A 18 -4.58 6.82 8.82
CA LEU A 18 -3.95 6.14 7.69
C LEU A 18 -4.47 4.70 7.58
N SER A 19 -4.33 4.11 6.41
CA SER A 19 -4.70 2.72 6.17
C SER A 19 -3.55 1.96 5.51
N PHE A 20 -3.28 0.76 6.01
CA PHE A 20 -2.56 -0.24 5.23
C PHE A 20 -3.54 -0.89 4.26
N VAL A 21 -3.15 -1.03 3.00
CA VAL A 21 -3.92 -1.76 1.99
C VAL A 21 -3.03 -2.84 1.40
N GLY A 22 -3.40 -4.10 1.62
CA GLY A 22 -2.75 -5.25 1.01
C GLY A 22 -3.48 -5.65 -0.25
N ILE A 23 -2.77 -5.77 -1.37
CA ILE A 23 -3.32 -5.97 -2.71
C ILE A 23 -2.78 -7.28 -3.28
N LEU A 24 -3.66 -8.20 -3.57
CA LEU A 24 -3.34 -9.47 -4.19
C LEU A 24 -3.74 -9.42 -5.67
N PRO A 25 -2.77 -9.47 -6.62
CA PRO A 25 -3.09 -9.57 -8.04
C PRO A 25 -3.93 -10.81 -8.35
N VAL A 26 -4.80 -10.76 -9.34
CA VAL A 26 -5.55 -11.94 -9.81
C VAL A 26 -4.58 -12.93 -10.47
N ASP A 27 -3.71 -12.44 -11.33
CA ASP A 27 -2.70 -13.25 -12.00
C ASP A 27 -1.55 -13.60 -11.05
N GLU A 28 -1.07 -14.84 -11.10
CA GLU A 28 0.02 -15.34 -10.24
C GLU A 28 1.42 -15.01 -10.78
N GLY A 29 1.52 -14.39 -11.96
CA GLY A 29 2.78 -14.02 -12.60
C GLY A 29 3.46 -12.80 -11.97
N ASP A 30 4.51 -12.34 -12.63
CA ASP A 30 5.12 -11.03 -12.32
C ASP A 30 4.15 -9.92 -12.73
N PHE A 31 4.12 -8.85 -11.97
CA PHE A 31 3.21 -7.72 -12.18
C PHE A 31 3.90 -6.39 -11.91
N THR A 32 3.40 -5.33 -12.50
CA THR A 32 3.76 -3.95 -12.13
C THR A 32 2.63 -3.33 -11.30
N LEU A 33 2.93 -2.25 -10.56
CA LEU A 33 1.90 -1.53 -9.83
C LEU A 33 0.89 -0.85 -10.76
N GLU A 34 1.30 -0.52 -11.98
CA GLU A 34 0.48 0.06 -13.03
C GLU A 34 -0.58 -0.91 -13.55
N ASP A 35 -0.25 -2.22 -13.60
CA ASP A 35 -1.15 -3.26 -14.07
C ASP A 35 -2.38 -3.43 -13.16
N LEU A 36 -2.31 -3.01 -11.90
CA LEU A 36 -3.33 -3.29 -10.88
C LEU A 36 -4.51 -2.30 -10.88
N ASP A 37 -4.44 -1.21 -11.65
CA ASP A 37 -5.42 -0.12 -11.60
C ASP A 37 -5.81 0.24 -10.15
N ILE A 38 -4.81 0.68 -9.38
CA ILE A 38 -4.96 0.97 -7.95
C ILE A 38 -6.05 2.03 -7.72
N GLY A 39 -6.13 3.04 -8.59
CA GLY A 39 -7.15 4.08 -8.48
C GLY A 39 -8.57 3.55 -8.63
N GLY A 40 -8.81 2.66 -9.58
CA GLY A 40 -10.08 1.96 -9.76
C GLY A 40 -10.36 1.00 -8.59
N LEU A 41 -9.34 0.29 -8.14
CA LEU A 41 -9.45 -0.65 -7.02
C LEU A 41 -9.90 0.04 -5.73
N LEU A 42 -9.27 1.15 -5.34
CA LEU A 42 -9.60 1.88 -4.11
C LEU A 42 -10.99 2.52 -4.12
N LYS A 43 -11.56 2.75 -5.30
CA LYS A 43 -12.93 3.28 -5.49
C LYS A 43 -13.98 2.20 -5.56
N SER A 44 -13.58 0.92 -5.65
CA SER A 44 -14.52 -0.19 -5.67
C SER A 44 -15.25 -0.30 -4.33
N GLN A 45 -16.52 -0.66 -4.38
CA GLN A 45 -17.38 -0.85 -3.19
C GLN A 45 -18.18 -2.14 -3.34
N PRO A 46 -17.51 -3.32 -3.36
CA PRO A 46 -18.21 -4.59 -3.41
C PRO A 46 -18.99 -4.84 -2.13
N GLU A 47 -20.12 -5.53 -2.24
CA GLU A 47 -20.89 -5.96 -1.06
C GLU A 47 -20.17 -7.10 -0.34
N TYR A 48 -20.04 -7.00 0.96
CA TYR A 48 -19.52 -8.05 1.84
C TYR A 48 -19.97 -7.81 3.28
N ASP A 49 -20.04 -8.90 4.06
CA ASP A 49 -20.34 -8.85 5.49
C ASP A 49 -19.06 -9.02 6.33
N GLU A 50 -18.10 -9.82 5.86
CA GLU A 50 -16.84 -10.09 6.56
C GLU A 50 -15.68 -10.20 5.57
N VAL A 51 -14.49 -9.75 6.00
CA VAL A 51 -13.23 -9.98 5.28
C VAL A 51 -12.28 -10.78 6.15
N GLN A 52 -11.89 -11.94 5.67
CA GLN A 52 -10.85 -12.75 6.27
C GLN A 52 -9.53 -12.48 5.52
N CYS A 53 -8.54 -11.95 6.23
CA CYS A 53 -7.25 -11.63 5.64
C CYS A 53 -6.12 -12.38 6.34
N LYS A 54 -5.17 -12.86 5.52
CA LYS A 54 -3.92 -13.47 5.96
C LYS A 54 -2.76 -12.79 5.28
N MET A 55 -1.74 -12.42 6.05
CA MET A 55 -0.55 -11.78 5.52
C MET A 55 0.68 -12.16 6.32
N PRO A 56 1.89 -12.15 5.71
CA PRO A 56 3.13 -12.33 6.44
C PRO A 56 3.43 -11.11 7.33
N LYS A 57 4.26 -11.30 8.34
CA LYS A 57 4.96 -10.18 8.97
C LYS A 57 5.93 -9.58 7.96
N LEU A 58 6.02 -8.26 7.93
CA LEU A 58 6.97 -7.57 7.08
C LEU A 58 7.99 -6.85 7.96
N ASP A 59 9.25 -7.17 7.75
CA ASP A 59 10.39 -6.44 8.32
C ASP A 59 11.49 -6.41 7.26
N PHE A 60 11.58 -5.30 6.55
CA PHE A 60 12.61 -5.13 5.55
C PHE A 60 13.08 -3.68 5.44
N GLU A 61 14.30 -3.53 4.99
CA GLU A 61 14.90 -2.25 4.63
C GLU A 61 15.33 -2.29 3.16
N THR A 62 15.04 -1.23 2.42
CA THR A 62 15.51 -1.05 1.06
C THR A 62 16.28 0.26 0.93
N THR A 63 17.26 0.27 0.04
CA THR A 63 18.00 1.48 -0.34
C THR A 63 17.96 1.60 -1.85
N ALA A 64 17.51 2.74 -2.35
CA ALA A 64 17.47 3.06 -3.76
C ALA A 64 18.33 4.29 -4.07
N ILE A 65 19.13 4.22 -5.13
CA ILE A 65 19.79 5.39 -5.73
C ILE A 65 18.80 5.96 -6.75
N LEU A 66 18.45 7.22 -6.60
CA LEU A 66 17.39 7.85 -7.38
C LEU A 66 17.90 8.68 -8.57
N ASN A 67 19.21 8.79 -8.78
CA ASN A 67 19.81 9.66 -9.80
C ASN A 67 19.21 9.43 -11.19
N ASP A 68 19.23 8.19 -11.69
CA ASP A 68 18.76 7.85 -13.03
C ASP A 68 17.25 8.09 -13.18
N ILE A 69 16.48 7.75 -12.13
CA ILE A 69 15.03 7.95 -12.10
C ILE A 69 14.71 9.44 -12.16
N LEU A 70 15.36 10.25 -11.32
CA LEU A 70 15.13 11.69 -11.26
C LEU A 70 15.59 12.39 -12.54
N SER A 71 16.69 11.93 -13.14
CA SER A 71 17.14 12.42 -14.44
C SER A 71 16.11 12.14 -15.53
N SER A 72 15.55 10.94 -15.58
CA SER A 72 14.50 10.59 -16.55
C SER A 72 13.22 11.40 -16.38
N LEU A 73 12.96 11.90 -15.17
CA LEU A 73 11.87 12.81 -14.84
C LEU A 73 12.16 14.29 -15.11
N GLY A 74 13.34 14.60 -15.72
CA GLY A 74 13.72 15.94 -16.12
C GLY A 74 14.54 16.73 -15.08
N LEU A 75 15.04 16.06 -14.04
CA LEU A 75 15.89 16.67 -13.00
C LEU A 75 17.39 16.43 -13.23
N ASP A 76 17.81 16.12 -14.45
CA ASP A 76 19.20 15.88 -14.83
C ASP A 76 20.12 17.07 -14.54
N ASN A 77 19.60 18.31 -14.61
CA ASN A 77 20.39 19.50 -14.39
C ASN A 77 21.01 19.57 -12.98
N ILE A 78 20.35 19.08 -11.94
CA ILE A 78 20.85 19.12 -10.55
C ILE A 78 22.11 18.27 -10.35
N PHE A 79 22.33 17.27 -11.19
CA PHE A 79 23.49 16.38 -11.17
C PHE A 79 24.65 16.89 -12.04
N SER A 80 24.42 17.95 -12.82
CA SER A 80 25.39 18.50 -13.76
C SER A 80 26.20 19.65 -13.16
N SER A 81 27.29 20.01 -13.84
CA SER A 81 28.08 21.22 -13.50
C SER A 81 27.33 22.53 -13.74
N ASN A 82 26.15 22.49 -14.37
CA ASN A 82 25.30 23.66 -14.63
C ASN A 82 24.23 23.86 -13.54
N ALA A 83 24.26 23.03 -12.49
CA ALA A 83 23.33 23.18 -11.36
C ALA A 83 23.52 24.54 -10.67
N ASP A 84 22.44 25.21 -10.38
CA ASP A 84 22.46 26.47 -9.65
C ASP A 84 22.00 26.27 -8.20
N PHE A 85 22.96 26.17 -7.30
CA PHE A 85 22.77 26.13 -5.86
C PHE A 85 23.33 27.37 -5.16
N SER A 86 23.40 28.52 -5.86
CA SER A 86 23.93 29.78 -5.31
C SER A 86 23.19 30.28 -4.08
N GLY A 87 21.94 29.82 -3.86
CA GLY A 87 21.19 30.12 -2.65
C GLY A 87 21.66 29.40 -1.38
N ILE A 88 22.50 28.36 -1.51
CA ILE A 88 22.98 27.54 -0.38
C ILE A 88 24.49 27.39 -0.31
N ALA A 89 25.22 27.74 -1.38
CA ALA A 89 26.68 27.63 -1.43
C ALA A 89 27.29 28.75 -2.26
N ASP A 90 28.43 29.28 -1.80
CA ASP A 90 29.22 30.31 -2.51
C ASP A 90 30.09 29.73 -3.66
N LYS A 91 30.13 28.43 -3.81
CA LYS A 91 30.88 27.72 -4.83
C LYS A 91 29.93 26.93 -5.72
N ASN A 92 30.36 26.68 -6.96
CA ASN A 92 29.66 25.78 -7.85
C ASN A 92 29.63 24.37 -7.24
N VAL A 93 28.45 23.90 -6.89
CA VAL A 93 28.18 22.55 -6.37
C VAL A 93 27.06 21.91 -7.17
N ASN A 94 27.07 20.61 -7.24
CA ASN A 94 26.00 19.81 -7.81
C ASN A 94 25.66 18.65 -6.87
N VAL A 95 24.51 18.03 -7.05
CA VAL A 95 24.14 16.82 -6.33
C VAL A 95 24.95 15.66 -6.89
N ASP A 96 25.65 14.93 -6.02
CA ASP A 96 26.37 13.72 -6.42
C ASP A 96 25.44 12.51 -6.43
N THR A 97 24.76 12.27 -5.32
CA THR A 97 23.90 11.10 -5.16
C THR A 97 22.68 11.42 -4.30
N ILE A 98 21.52 10.96 -4.73
CA ILE A 98 20.31 10.95 -3.92
C ILE A 98 19.99 9.51 -3.53
N LEU A 99 19.93 9.27 -2.23
CA LEU A 99 19.61 7.98 -1.66
C LEU A 99 18.24 8.03 -0.96
N GLN A 100 17.39 7.09 -1.28
CA GLN A 100 16.17 6.83 -0.51
C GLN A 100 16.35 5.55 0.28
N LYS A 101 16.17 5.64 1.60
CA LYS A 101 16.07 4.49 2.49
C LYS A 101 14.65 4.32 2.97
N THR A 102 14.11 3.14 2.83
CA THR A 102 12.77 2.79 3.29
C THR A 102 12.87 1.61 4.23
N LYS A 103 12.30 1.75 5.42
CA LYS A 103 12.11 0.65 6.36
C LYS A 103 10.62 0.45 6.57
N LEU A 104 10.17 -0.79 6.46
CA LEU A 104 8.80 -1.20 6.75
C LEU A 104 8.82 -2.31 7.79
N GLU A 105 8.20 -2.05 8.93
CA GLU A 105 7.92 -3.03 9.97
C GLU A 105 6.41 -3.14 10.12
N LEU A 106 5.87 -4.33 9.96
CA LEU A 106 4.46 -4.61 10.09
C LEU A 106 4.25 -5.96 10.76
N ASP A 107 3.67 -5.95 11.93
CA ASP A 107 3.33 -7.14 12.72
C ASP A 107 1.91 -7.02 13.30
N GLU A 108 1.51 -8.01 14.10
CA GLU A 108 0.21 -8.04 14.76
C GLU A 108 0.02 -6.90 15.79
N ASN A 109 1.12 -6.35 16.33
CA ASN A 109 1.11 -5.31 17.34
C ASN A 109 1.10 -3.90 16.71
N GLY A 110 1.59 -3.76 15.49
CA GLY A 110 1.58 -2.50 14.72
C GLY A 110 0.19 -2.03 14.34
N THR A 111 -0.77 -2.92 14.42
CA THR A 111 -2.18 -2.64 14.40
C THR A 111 -2.73 -2.96 15.79
N LYS A 112 -2.78 -1.98 16.68
CA LYS A 112 -3.68 -2.10 17.85
C LYS A 112 -5.09 -2.22 17.28
N ALA A 113 -5.48 -3.47 17.03
CA ALA A 113 -6.84 -3.80 16.66
C ALA A 113 -7.74 -3.33 17.79
N ALA A 114 -8.57 -2.35 17.53
CA ALA A 114 -9.81 -2.26 18.24
C ALA A 114 -10.54 -3.58 17.90
N ALA A 115 -10.62 -4.50 18.85
CA ALA A 115 -11.49 -5.63 18.75
C ALA A 115 -12.89 -5.05 18.57
N VAL A 116 -13.43 -5.15 17.37
CA VAL A 116 -14.86 -4.96 17.16
C VAL A 116 -15.49 -6.19 17.77
N THR A 117 -15.91 -6.06 19.03
CA THR A 117 -16.83 -6.99 19.64
C THR A 117 -18.14 -6.78 18.89
N ALA A 118 -18.46 -7.68 17.97
CA ALA A 118 -19.78 -7.77 17.38
C ALA A 118 -20.74 -8.12 18.53
N VAL A 119 -21.50 -7.13 18.98
CA VAL A 119 -22.65 -7.37 19.85
C VAL A 119 -23.73 -7.94 18.94
N ILE A 120 -23.87 -9.26 18.95
CA ILE A 120 -25.01 -9.95 18.35
C ILE A 120 -26.22 -9.60 19.20
N MET A 121 -27.02 -8.64 18.78
CA MET A 121 -28.38 -8.47 19.28
C MET A 121 -29.26 -9.50 18.57
N GLU A 122 -29.62 -10.56 19.23
CA GLU A 122 -30.70 -11.44 18.79
C GLU A 122 -32.02 -10.65 18.77
N CYS A 123 -32.38 -10.08 17.64
CA CYS A 123 -33.78 -9.74 17.37
C CYS A 123 -34.48 -11.00 16.91
N MET A 124 -35.33 -11.56 17.75
CA MET A 124 -36.28 -12.60 17.37
C MET A 124 -37.33 -12.01 16.41
N SER A 125 -37.01 -11.94 15.16
CA SER A 125 -37.94 -11.78 14.04
C SER A 125 -37.45 -12.72 12.95
N ALA A 126 -38.33 -13.57 12.45
CA ALA A 126 -38.04 -14.47 11.33
C ALA A 126 -37.74 -13.65 10.06
N VAL A 127 -36.52 -13.23 9.92
CA VAL A 127 -35.95 -12.75 8.68
C VAL A 127 -35.22 -13.96 8.06
N GLU A 128 -35.44 -14.26 6.80
CA GLU A 128 -34.63 -15.23 6.08
C GLU A 128 -33.16 -14.84 6.31
N GLU A 129 -32.43 -15.68 7.03
CA GLU A 129 -30.97 -15.48 7.23
C GLU A 129 -30.30 -15.62 5.86
N LYS A 130 -29.98 -14.49 5.25
CA LYS A 130 -29.12 -14.45 4.08
C LYS A 130 -27.74 -14.93 4.55
N GLU A 131 -27.20 -15.95 3.90
CA GLU A 131 -25.83 -16.40 4.20
C GLU A 131 -24.85 -15.22 4.07
N PRO A 132 -23.96 -15.02 5.08
CA PRO A 132 -23.04 -13.89 5.05
C PRO A 132 -22.05 -14.00 3.86
N VAL A 133 -21.86 -12.90 3.18
CA VAL A 133 -20.87 -12.79 2.09
C VAL A 133 -19.49 -12.60 2.71
N ILE A 134 -18.71 -13.67 2.77
CA ILE A 134 -17.34 -13.67 3.31
C ILE A 134 -16.34 -13.54 2.14
N LYS A 135 -15.48 -12.55 2.20
CA LYS A 135 -14.38 -12.34 1.27
C LYS A 135 -13.05 -12.74 1.90
N ASN A 136 -12.20 -13.43 1.13
CA ASN A 136 -10.89 -13.88 1.58
C ASN A 136 -9.78 -13.18 0.77
N VAL A 137 -8.76 -12.65 1.46
CA VAL A 137 -7.55 -12.10 0.84
C VAL A 137 -6.35 -12.67 1.56
N GLU A 138 -5.61 -13.58 0.92
CA GLU A 138 -4.44 -14.23 1.48
C GLU A 138 -3.16 -13.77 0.75
N LEU A 139 -2.36 -12.92 1.39
CA LEU A 139 -1.10 -12.43 0.86
C LEU A 139 0.01 -13.47 1.04
N THR A 140 -0.18 -14.66 0.48
CA THR A 140 0.74 -15.81 0.59
C THR A 140 1.62 -16.02 -0.65
N ARG A 141 1.47 -15.18 -1.65
CA ARG A 141 2.24 -15.12 -2.90
C ARG A 141 2.58 -13.67 -3.22
N PRO A 142 3.34 -13.35 -4.28
CA PRO A 142 3.68 -11.96 -4.59
C PRO A 142 2.48 -11.02 -4.54
N PHE A 143 2.64 -9.91 -3.82
CA PHE A 143 1.56 -8.94 -3.58
C PHE A 143 2.09 -7.51 -3.56
N ALA A 144 1.19 -6.54 -3.72
CA ALA A 144 1.48 -5.13 -3.52
C ALA A 144 0.90 -4.64 -2.19
N PHE A 145 1.41 -3.52 -1.70
CA PHE A 145 0.85 -2.84 -0.54
C PHE A 145 0.93 -1.33 -0.69
N LEU A 146 0.04 -0.64 0.03
CA LEU A 146 -0.01 0.80 0.13
C LEU A 146 -0.12 1.22 1.60
N ILE A 147 0.44 2.40 1.90
CA ILE A 147 -0.01 3.21 3.04
C ILE A 147 -0.79 4.39 2.45
N TYR A 148 -2.05 4.47 2.79
CA TYR A 148 -3.04 5.33 2.15
C TYR A 148 -3.73 6.23 3.16
N ASP A 149 -3.76 7.53 2.86
CA ASP A 149 -4.54 8.52 3.60
C ASP A 149 -5.90 8.68 2.91
N ARG A 150 -6.95 8.09 3.50
CA ARG A 150 -8.31 8.15 2.96
C ARG A 150 -8.91 9.54 3.03
N SER A 151 -8.46 10.38 3.96
CA SER A 151 -9.02 11.72 4.16
C SER A 151 -8.61 12.68 3.06
N ASN A 152 -7.41 12.49 2.52
CA ASN A 152 -6.84 13.31 1.44
C ASN A 152 -6.83 12.60 0.09
N ASP A 153 -7.25 11.34 0.01
CA ASP A 153 -7.15 10.47 -1.18
C ASP A 153 -5.70 10.36 -1.68
N GLU A 154 -4.75 10.16 -0.75
CA GLU A 154 -3.32 10.24 -1.04
C GLU A 154 -2.58 8.96 -0.68
N ILE A 155 -1.75 8.46 -1.60
CA ILE A 155 -0.87 7.33 -1.36
C ILE A 155 0.46 7.87 -0.83
N LEU A 156 0.80 7.54 0.42
CA LEU A 156 2.05 7.96 1.06
C LEU A 156 3.21 7.00 0.78
N PHE A 157 2.92 5.70 0.72
CA PHE A 157 3.87 4.64 0.40
C PHE A 157 3.22 3.60 -0.48
N MET A 158 4.01 3.02 -1.37
CA MET A 158 3.63 1.84 -2.12
C MET A 158 4.83 0.94 -2.37
N GLY A 159 4.57 -0.34 -2.49
CA GLY A 159 5.61 -1.31 -2.80
C GLY A 159 5.05 -2.66 -3.20
N LYS A 160 5.95 -3.55 -3.66
CA LYS A 160 5.64 -4.95 -3.92
C LYS A 160 6.57 -5.87 -3.11
N VAL A 161 6.00 -6.97 -2.65
CA VAL A 161 6.70 -8.07 -1.99
C VAL A 161 6.68 -9.24 -2.96
N MET A 162 7.85 -9.57 -3.51
CA MET A 162 7.97 -10.60 -4.55
C MET A 162 8.27 -11.99 -3.96
N THR A 163 8.75 -12.05 -2.71
CA THR A 163 9.03 -13.31 -2.01
C THR A 163 8.35 -13.28 -0.66
N VAL A 164 7.47 -14.22 -0.44
CA VAL A 164 6.76 -14.42 0.84
C VAL A 164 7.36 -15.65 1.51
N SER A 165 7.90 -15.49 2.71
CA SER A 165 8.51 -16.56 3.52
C SER A 165 7.72 -16.83 4.79
#